data_64482a37e1d59f5a49d90b1f4170671d
#
_entry.id   64482a37e1d59f5a49d90b1f4170671d
#
_cell.length_a   1.000
_cell.length_b   1.000
_cell.length_c   1.000
_cell.angle_alpha   90.00
_cell.angle_beta   90.00
_cell.angle_gamma   90.00
#
_symmetry.space_group_name_H-M   'P 1'
#
loop_
_entity.id
_entity.type
_entity.pdbx_description
1 polymer ?
#
loop_
_entity_poly.entity_id
_entity_poly.type
_entity_poly.pdbx_seq_one_letter_code
_entity_poly.pdbx_strand_id
1 'polypeptide(L)'
;MLLINAVNAEGRPVELYVKDGKIAAVGQDLAALAGENETVLDAGGLTVLPAFVDLHCHWRTPGFEYKEDIETGSRAAAAGGYTFVNLMPNTKPVCSSAAQAAMVEQKAAEVGLCGVNQTVSITEDFDGKTIDHLKTLPASVKFITEDGHGVQDNATMAKA
;
A
#
# COMPACT_ATOMS: atom_id res chain seq x y z
N MET A 1 3.17 -1.22 23.80
CA MET A 1 1.86 -0.54 23.71
C MET A 1 0.75 -1.55 23.95
N LEU A 2 -0.22 -1.23 24.80
CA LEU A 2 -1.39 -2.06 25.07
C LEU A 2 -2.65 -1.33 24.57
N LEU A 3 -3.47 -1.98 23.74
CA LEU A 3 -4.80 -1.52 23.35
C LEU A 3 -5.84 -2.27 24.17
N ILE A 4 -6.69 -1.53 24.87
CA ILE A 4 -7.75 -2.07 25.74
C ILE A 4 -9.14 -1.62 25.31
N ASN A 5 -10.16 -2.25 25.84
CA ASN A 5 -11.57 -1.91 25.60
C ASN A 5 -11.97 -1.91 24.12
N ALA A 6 -11.31 -2.71 23.29
CA ALA A 6 -11.71 -2.94 21.90
C ALA A 6 -12.68 -4.12 21.78
N VAL A 7 -13.34 -4.21 20.64
CA VAL A 7 -14.10 -5.40 20.23
C VAL A 7 -13.57 -5.91 18.89
N ASN A 8 -13.65 -7.20 18.63
CA ASN A 8 -13.34 -7.79 17.35
C ASN A 8 -14.52 -7.67 16.37
N ALA A 9 -14.37 -8.20 15.15
CA ALA A 9 -15.42 -8.14 14.12
C ALA A 9 -16.74 -8.82 14.54
N GLU A 10 -16.69 -9.78 15.48
CA GLU A 10 -17.86 -10.45 16.01
C GLU A 10 -18.46 -9.75 17.26
N GLY A 11 -17.96 -8.56 17.61
CA GLY A 11 -18.40 -7.79 18.76
C GLY A 11 -17.92 -8.33 20.11
N ARG A 12 -16.95 -9.24 20.14
CA ARG A 12 -16.39 -9.80 21.38
C ARG A 12 -15.25 -8.92 21.89
N PRO A 13 -15.15 -8.67 23.22
CA PRO A 13 -14.05 -7.91 23.80
C PRO A 13 -12.68 -8.50 23.40
N VAL A 14 -11.75 -7.63 23.06
CA VAL A 14 -10.38 -7.99 22.70
C VAL A 14 -9.41 -6.90 23.12
N GLU A 15 -8.23 -7.32 23.57
CA GLU A 15 -7.07 -6.48 23.81
C GLU A 15 -5.93 -6.89 22.91
N LEU A 16 -5.06 -5.95 22.58
CA LEU A 16 -3.85 -6.19 21.77
C LEU A 16 -2.63 -5.68 22.52
N TYR A 17 -1.63 -6.53 22.67
CA TYR A 17 -0.31 -6.12 23.12
C TYR A 17 0.64 -6.05 21.94
N VAL A 18 1.19 -4.86 21.69
CA VAL A 18 2.15 -4.59 20.59
C VAL A 18 3.52 -4.31 21.19
N LYS A 19 4.52 -5.06 20.75
CA LYS A 19 5.92 -4.91 21.13
C LYS A 19 6.80 -4.92 19.90
N ASP A 20 7.76 -4.01 19.83
CA ASP A 20 8.72 -3.89 18.73
C ASP A 20 8.04 -3.84 17.33
N GLY A 21 6.93 -3.07 17.23
CA GLY A 21 6.17 -2.91 16.00
C GLY A 21 5.35 -4.14 15.57
N LYS A 22 5.23 -5.16 16.41
CA LYS A 22 4.49 -6.40 16.13
C LYS A 22 3.43 -6.69 17.18
N ILE A 23 2.32 -7.28 16.76
CA ILE A 23 1.31 -7.81 17.66
C ILE A 23 1.92 -9.03 18.38
N ALA A 24 2.22 -8.88 19.66
CA ALA A 24 2.84 -9.92 20.49
C ALA A 24 1.80 -10.80 21.19
N ALA A 25 0.62 -10.24 21.52
CA ALA A 25 -0.50 -10.99 22.08
C ALA A 25 -1.84 -10.40 21.65
N VAL A 26 -2.85 -11.26 21.56
CA VAL A 26 -4.26 -10.93 21.31
C VAL A 26 -5.09 -11.75 22.31
N GLY A 27 -5.98 -11.09 23.06
CA GLY A 27 -6.78 -11.81 24.06
C GLY A 27 -7.54 -10.86 24.98
N GLN A 28 -7.63 -11.23 26.24
CA GLN A 28 -8.16 -10.43 27.33
C GLN A 28 -7.17 -10.46 28.50
N ASP A 29 -7.28 -9.48 29.40
CA ASP A 29 -6.46 -9.38 30.62
C ASP A 29 -4.93 -9.32 30.33
N LEU A 30 -4.56 -8.63 29.22
CA LEU A 30 -3.16 -8.52 28.81
C LEU A 30 -2.36 -7.47 29.58
N ALA A 31 -2.96 -6.76 30.53
CA ALA A 31 -2.32 -5.69 31.30
C ALA A 31 -1.01 -6.13 31.99
N ALA A 32 -0.92 -7.39 32.39
CA ALA A 32 0.29 -7.94 33.02
C ALA A 32 1.50 -8.04 32.07
N LEU A 33 1.28 -7.94 30.75
CA LEU A 33 2.35 -7.94 29.75
C LEU A 33 2.93 -6.53 29.53
N ALA A 34 2.18 -5.50 29.92
CA ALA A 34 2.61 -4.11 29.77
C ALA A 34 3.49 -3.70 30.94
N GLY A 35 4.65 -3.10 30.64
CA GLY A 35 5.52 -2.48 31.65
C GLY A 35 4.92 -1.17 32.17
N GLU A 36 5.45 -0.67 33.29
CA GLU A 36 4.97 0.56 33.97
C GLU A 36 4.99 1.81 33.07
N ASN A 37 5.86 1.85 32.05
CA ASN A 37 6.05 2.99 31.14
C ASN A 37 5.47 2.74 29.74
N GLU A 38 4.67 1.68 29.55
CA GLU A 38 4.10 1.41 28.23
C GLU A 38 2.87 2.27 27.95
N THR A 39 2.72 2.68 26.68
CA THR A 39 1.54 3.39 26.23
C THR A 39 0.32 2.47 26.27
N VAL A 40 -0.72 2.92 26.95
CA VAL A 40 -2.03 2.28 26.96
C VAL A 40 -2.99 3.12 26.12
N LEU A 41 -3.62 2.52 25.14
CA LEU A 41 -4.67 3.12 24.33
C LEU A 41 -6.02 2.49 24.67
N ASP A 42 -6.97 3.31 25.08
CA ASP A 42 -8.34 2.88 25.31
C ASP A 42 -9.15 3.04 24.01
N ALA A 43 -9.61 1.94 23.45
CA ALA A 43 -10.39 1.93 22.22
C ALA A 43 -11.86 2.31 22.44
N GLY A 44 -12.33 2.42 23.71
CA GLY A 44 -13.69 2.89 24.03
C GLY A 44 -14.80 2.09 23.34
N GLY A 45 -14.61 0.79 23.12
CA GLY A 45 -15.57 -0.09 22.43
C GLY A 45 -15.46 -0.07 20.90
N LEU A 46 -14.48 0.61 20.32
CA LEU A 46 -14.25 0.59 18.87
C LEU A 46 -13.86 -0.81 18.39
N THR A 47 -14.25 -1.12 17.14
CA THR A 47 -13.91 -2.39 16.50
C THR A 47 -12.50 -2.38 15.95
N VAL A 48 -11.72 -3.39 16.33
CA VAL A 48 -10.40 -3.67 15.77
C VAL A 48 -10.56 -4.59 14.56
N LEU A 49 -9.99 -4.18 13.45
CA LEU A 49 -9.97 -4.92 12.18
C LEU A 49 -8.51 -5.03 11.68
N PRO A 50 -8.19 -6.02 10.82
CA PRO A 50 -6.98 -5.95 10.02
C PRO A 50 -6.97 -4.65 9.22
N ALA A 51 -5.78 -4.04 9.09
CA ALA A 51 -5.63 -2.84 8.28
C ALA A 51 -5.99 -3.12 6.80
N PHE A 52 -6.44 -2.08 6.11
CA PHE A 52 -6.87 -2.21 4.72
C PHE A 52 -5.67 -2.18 3.76
N VAL A 53 -5.89 -2.80 2.59
CA VAL A 53 -5.00 -2.76 1.43
C VAL A 53 -5.78 -2.25 0.24
N ASP A 54 -5.27 -1.24 -0.46
CA ASP A 54 -5.84 -0.75 -1.70
C ASP A 54 -5.04 -1.28 -2.88
N LEU A 55 -5.66 -2.06 -3.75
CA LEU A 55 -5.00 -2.67 -4.91
C LEU A 55 -5.03 -1.79 -6.16
N HIS A 56 -5.72 -0.64 -6.14
CA HIS A 56 -5.85 0.24 -7.29
C HIS A 56 -5.97 1.70 -6.86
N CYS A 57 -4.85 2.41 -6.80
CA CYS A 57 -4.77 3.77 -6.30
C CYS A 57 -3.92 4.67 -7.22
N HIS A 58 -4.12 6.00 -7.15
CA HIS A 58 -3.46 6.94 -8.04
C HIS A 58 -2.87 8.13 -7.26
N TRP A 59 -1.58 8.09 -6.96
CA TRP A 59 -0.88 9.23 -6.35
C TRP A 59 -0.13 10.11 -7.34
N ARG A 60 -0.32 9.90 -8.60
CA ARG A 60 -0.01 10.80 -9.69
C ARG A 60 1.43 11.32 -9.80
N THR A 61 2.34 10.94 -8.91
CA THR A 61 3.77 11.26 -8.99
C THR A 61 4.51 10.19 -9.79
N PRO A 62 5.31 10.56 -10.79
CA PRO A 62 5.63 11.93 -11.22
C PRO A 62 4.64 12.52 -12.22
N GLY A 63 4.61 13.85 -12.30
CA GLY A 63 4.10 14.62 -13.43
C GLY A 63 2.68 15.12 -13.33
N PHE A 64 1.89 14.65 -12.35
CA PHE A 64 0.52 15.12 -12.11
C PHE A 64 0.26 15.43 -10.65
N GLU A 65 1.31 15.87 -9.93
CA GLU A 65 1.29 16.16 -8.49
C GLU A 65 0.23 17.18 -8.09
N TYR A 66 -0.23 18.01 -9.02
CA TYR A 66 -1.33 18.96 -8.80
C TYR A 66 -2.69 18.28 -8.57
N LYS A 67 -2.82 17.00 -8.89
CA LYS A 67 -4.04 16.19 -8.62
C LYS A 67 -3.94 15.45 -7.30
N GLU A 68 -2.80 14.84 -7.06
CA GLU A 68 -2.44 14.09 -5.87
C GLU A 68 -0.94 13.84 -5.89
N ASP A 69 -0.28 13.83 -4.75
CA ASP A 69 1.12 13.48 -4.60
C ASP A 69 1.34 12.36 -3.58
N ILE A 70 2.59 11.93 -3.43
CA ILE A 70 2.93 10.81 -2.54
C ILE A 70 2.65 11.16 -1.08
N GLU A 71 2.89 12.41 -0.66
CA GLU A 71 2.68 12.80 0.73
C GLU A 71 1.19 12.89 1.07
N THR A 72 0.41 13.61 0.25
CA THR A 72 -1.03 13.81 0.48
C THR A 72 -1.79 12.49 0.34
N GLY A 73 -1.44 11.68 -0.66
CA GLY A 73 -2.01 10.34 -0.84
C GLY A 73 -1.68 9.39 0.31
N SER A 74 -0.42 9.41 0.81
CA SER A 74 -0.03 8.62 1.99
C SER A 74 -0.81 9.02 3.24
N ARG A 75 -1.02 10.33 3.45
CA ARG A 75 -1.83 10.84 4.58
C ARG A 75 -3.29 10.40 4.48
N ALA A 76 -3.86 10.48 3.28
CA ALA A 76 -5.24 10.03 3.02
C ALA A 76 -5.38 8.52 3.26
N ALA A 77 -4.43 7.70 2.77
CA ALA A 77 -4.41 6.27 3.00
C ALA A 77 -4.33 5.93 4.50
N ALA A 78 -3.39 6.53 5.22
CA ALA A 78 -3.24 6.30 6.66
C ALA A 78 -4.49 6.72 7.45
N ALA A 79 -5.09 7.88 7.12
CA ALA A 79 -6.34 8.35 7.73
C ALA A 79 -7.53 7.41 7.45
N GLY A 80 -7.52 6.74 6.29
CA GLY A 80 -8.53 5.74 5.92
C GLY A 80 -8.28 4.34 6.49
N GLY A 81 -7.18 4.13 7.24
CA GLY A 81 -6.82 2.83 7.80
C GLY A 81 -6.12 1.88 6.81
N TYR A 82 -5.62 2.40 5.71
CA TYR A 82 -4.83 1.64 4.75
C TYR A 82 -3.35 1.62 5.15
N THR A 83 -2.77 0.44 5.20
CA THR A 83 -1.35 0.24 5.51
C THR A 83 -0.51 -0.08 4.29
N PHE A 84 -1.17 -0.41 3.19
CA PHE A 84 -0.52 -0.72 1.91
C PHE A 84 -1.41 -0.31 0.73
N VAL A 85 -0.79 0.27 -0.30
CA VAL A 85 -1.46 0.65 -1.54
C VAL A 85 -0.67 0.21 -2.76
N ASN A 86 -1.39 -0.12 -3.83
CA ASN A 86 -0.84 -0.47 -5.13
C ASN A 86 -1.12 0.66 -6.13
N LEU A 87 -0.09 1.37 -6.56
CA LEU A 87 -0.21 2.55 -7.41
C LEU A 87 -0.23 2.18 -8.89
N MET A 88 -1.11 2.83 -9.63
CA MET A 88 -1.24 2.66 -11.07
C MET A 88 -0.15 3.41 -11.84
N PRO A 89 0.26 2.93 -13.04
CA PRO A 89 1.42 3.45 -13.76
C PRO A 89 1.11 4.69 -14.62
N ASN A 90 -0.11 5.23 -14.59
CA ASN A 90 -0.58 6.36 -15.41
C ASN A 90 -0.08 7.72 -14.88
N THR A 91 1.22 7.84 -14.78
CA THR A 91 2.01 9.03 -14.43
C THR A 91 2.57 9.71 -15.68
N LYS A 92 3.38 10.76 -15.51
CA LYS A 92 4.06 11.44 -16.62
C LYS A 92 5.53 11.69 -16.27
N PRO A 93 6.48 10.96 -16.89
CA PRO A 93 6.22 9.88 -17.86
C PRO A 93 5.43 8.71 -17.26
N VAL A 94 4.84 7.88 -18.11
CA VAL A 94 4.21 6.62 -17.70
C VAL A 94 5.25 5.76 -16.99
N CYS A 95 4.86 5.08 -15.91
CA CYS A 95 5.77 4.18 -15.21
C CYS A 95 5.95 2.89 -16.01
N SER A 96 6.94 2.89 -16.92
CA SER A 96 7.25 1.75 -17.80
C SER A 96 8.59 1.08 -17.46
N SER A 97 9.18 1.38 -16.28
CA SER A 97 10.45 0.80 -15.89
C SER A 97 10.56 0.53 -14.38
N ALA A 98 11.39 -0.44 -14.01
CA ALA A 98 11.70 -0.73 -12.62
C ALA A 98 12.35 0.46 -11.88
N ALA A 99 13.14 1.28 -12.58
CA ALA A 99 13.78 2.44 -11.98
C ALA A 99 12.75 3.52 -11.58
N GLN A 100 11.74 3.75 -12.42
CA GLN A 100 10.65 4.67 -12.09
C GLN A 100 9.81 4.13 -10.92
N ALA A 101 9.50 2.84 -10.91
CA ALA A 101 8.78 2.21 -9.81
C ALA A 101 9.55 2.34 -8.49
N ALA A 102 10.83 2.01 -8.48
CA ALA A 102 11.69 2.12 -7.30
C ALA A 102 11.80 3.56 -6.77
N MET A 103 11.84 4.56 -7.65
CA MET A 103 11.87 5.97 -7.25
C MET A 103 10.60 6.38 -6.50
N VAL A 104 9.43 5.94 -6.97
CA VAL A 104 8.14 6.22 -6.30
C VAL A 104 8.07 5.51 -4.94
N GLU A 105 8.43 4.23 -4.90
CA GLU A 105 8.43 3.42 -3.68
C GLU A 105 9.40 3.99 -2.63
N GLN A 106 10.58 4.44 -3.05
CA GLN A 106 11.55 5.09 -2.16
C GLN A 106 11.00 6.38 -1.56
N LYS A 107 10.41 7.26 -2.38
CA LYS A 107 9.78 8.50 -1.88
C LYS A 107 8.65 8.21 -0.90
N ALA A 108 7.84 7.20 -1.17
CA ALA A 108 6.79 6.79 -0.24
C ALA A 108 7.36 6.24 1.08
N ALA A 109 8.45 5.49 1.02
CA ALA A 109 9.15 5.01 2.22
C ALA A 109 9.75 6.15 3.05
N GLU A 110 10.21 7.24 2.42
CA GLU A 110 10.68 8.46 3.11
C GLU A 110 9.53 9.16 3.86
N VAL A 111 8.32 9.16 3.30
CA VAL A 111 7.10 9.64 4.00
C VAL A 111 6.73 8.72 5.16
N GLY A 112 6.86 7.40 5.00
CA GLY A 112 6.77 6.40 6.07
C GLY A 112 5.39 6.19 6.68
N LEU A 113 4.30 6.55 6.00
CA LEU A 113 2.92 6.43 6.52
C LEU A 113 2.22 5.14 6.12
N CYS A 114 2.51 4.61 4.93
CA CYS A 114 2.03 3.30 4.48
C CYS A 114 3.01 2.66 3.50
N GLY A 115 2.91 1.35 3.33
CA GLY A 115 3.64 0.62 2.30
C GLY A 115 3.09 0.93 0.91
N VAL A 116 3.97 0.96 -0.08
CA VAL A 116 3.61 1.24 -1.47
C VAL A 116 4.25 0.21 -2.40
N ASN A 117 3.46 -0.27 -3.33
CA ASN A 117 3.95 -0.93 -4.53
C ASN A 117 3.58 -0.08 -5.74
N GLN A 118 4.52 0.21 -6.61
CA GLN A 118 4.28 0.89 -7.86
C GLN A 118 4.20 -0.13 -9.00
N THR A 119 3.08 -0.16 -9.71
CA THR A 119 2.95 -1.00 -10.91
C THR A 119 3.73 -0.42 -12.09
N VAL A 120 4.10 -1.29 -13.01
CA VAL A 120 4.69 -0.92 -14.30
C VAL A 120 3.66 -1.16 -15.41
N SER A 121 3.65 -0.34 -16.46
CA SER A 121 2.75 -0.53 -17.59
C SER A 121 3.03 -1.84 -18.34
N ILE A 122 2.01 -2.45 -18.91
CA ILE A 122 2.18 -3.63 -19.78
C ILE A 122 2.88 -3.25 -21.06
N THR A 123 2.44 -2.16 -21.71
CA THR A 123 3.11 -1.63 -22.89
C THR A 123 3.87 -0.36 -22.55
N GLU A 124 5.00 -0.13 -23.23
CA GLU A 124 5.82 1.05 -23.00
C GLU A 124 5.03 2.31 -23.33
N ASP A 125 4.97 3.26 -22.38
CA ASP A 125 4.22 4.51 -22.50
C ASP A 125 2.74 4.35 -22.91
N PHE A 126 2.13 3.20 -22.63
CA PHE A 126 0.76 2.84 -23.04
C PHE A 126 0.56 2.84 -24.57
N ASP A 127 1.60 2.51 -25.36
CA ASP A 127 1.53 2.48 -26.83
C ASP A 127 0.68 1.31 -27.38
N GLY A 128 0.30 0.36 -26.53
CA GLY A 128 -0.53 -0.80 -26.86
C GLY A 128 0.22 -1.90 -27.63
N LYS A 129 1.55 -1.82 -27.77
CA LYS A 129 2.35 -2.69 -28.67
C LYS A 129 3.67 -3.14 -28.10
N THR A 130 4.48 -2.21 -27.54
CA THR A 130 5.85 -2.46 -27.12
C THR A 130 5.90 -3.06 -25.72
N ILE A 131 6.40 -4.29 -25.60
CA ILE A 131 6.48 -5.06 -24.34
C ILE A 131 7.90 -5.50 -24.00
N ASP A 132 8.92 -5.06 -24.73
CA ASP A 132 10.29 -5.56 -24.54
C ASP A 132 10.87 -5.21 -23.16
N HIS A 133 10.46 -4.10 -22.56
CA HIS A 133 10.85 -3.71 -21.20
C HIS A 133 10.45 -4.75 -20.14
N LEU A 134 9.37 -5.52 -20.34
CA LEU A 134 8.92 -6.55 -19.41
C LEU A 134 9.98 -7.65 -19.20
N LYS A 135 10.77 -7.94 -20.23
CA LYS A 135 11.84 -8.97 -20.17
C LYS A 135 12.96 -8.63 -19.20
N THR A 136 13.09 -7.34 -18.87
CA THR A 136 14.16 -6.82 -18.01
C THR A 136 13.69 -6.44 -16.62
N LEU A 137 12.40 -6.62 -16.33
CA LEU A 137 11.84 -6.30 -15.01
C LEU A 137 12.39 -7.28 -13.96
N PRO A 138 12.92 -6.76 -12.85
CA PRO A 138 13.36 -7.59 -11.74
C PRO A 138 12.16 -8.17 -10.97
N ALA A 139 12.39 -9.22 -10.21
CA ALA A 139 11.37 -9.86 -9.37
C ALA A 139 10.79 -8.94 -8.26
N SER A 140 11.37 -7.76 -8.03
CA SER A 140 10.81 -6.73 -7.16
C SER A 140 9.55 -6.08 -7.74
N VAL A 141 9.43 -5.96 -9.06
CA VAL A 141 8.18 -5.53 -9.72
C VAL A 141 7.18 -6.67 -9.63
N LYS A 142 6.10 -6.47 -8.87
CA LYS A 142 5.12 -7.53 -8.56
C LYS A 142 3.91 -7.52 -9.48
N PHE A 143 3.56 -6.36 -10.01
CA PHE A 143 2.34 -6.17 -10.80
C PHE A 143 2.61 -5.32 -12.02
N ILE A 144 1.99 -5.69 -13.13
CA ILE A 144 1.93 -4.90 -14.35
C ILE A 144 0.46 -4.62 -14.69
N THR A 145 0.17 -3.47 -15.28
CA THR A 145 -1.19 -3.10 -15.67
C THR A 145 -1.18 -2.05 -16.76
N GLU A 146 -2.22 -2.02 -17.57
CA GLU A 146 -2.42 -0.97 -18.59
C GLU A 146 -3.42 0.10 -18.14
N ASP A 147 -3.92 0.02 -16.96
CA ASP A 147 -4.78 0.98 -16.25
C ASP A 147 -5.64 1.91 -17.14
N GLY A 148 -6.80 1.42 -17.56
CA GLY A 148 -7.79 2.18 -18.33
C GLY A 148 -7.50 2.28 -19.83
N HIS A 149 -6.32 1.90 -20.30
CA HIS A 149 -5.98 1.90 -21.73
C HIS A 149 -6.32 0.57 -22.41
N GLY A 150 -5.94 -0.54 -21.78
CA GLY A 150 -6.16 -1.89 -22.29
C GLY A 150 -5.31 -2.22 -23.54
N VAL A 151 -4.64 -3.37 -23.53
CA VAL A 151 -3.93 -3.89 -24.69
C VAL A 151 -4.96 -4.46 -25.69
N GLN A 152 -5.13 -3.80 -26.84
CA GLN A 152 -6.18 -4.15 -27.80
C GLN A 152 -5.81 -5.34 -28.71
N ASP A 153 -4.52 -5.65 -28.84
CA ASP A 153 -4.04 -6.77 -29.63
C ASP A 153 -3.84 -8.03 -28.79
N ASN A 154 -4.61 -9.08 -29.07
CA ASN A 154 -4.54 -10.35 -28.37
C ASN A 154 -3.16 -11.01 -28.46
N ALA A 155 -2.44 -10.83 -29.59
CA ALA A 155 -1.11 -11.43 -29.74
C ALA A 155 -0.07 -10.74 -28.86
N THR A 156 -0.17 -9.41 -28.70
CA THR A 156 0.66 -8.64 -27.78
C THR A 156 0.35 -9.03 -26.33
N MET A 157 -0.92 -9.09 -25.95
CA MET A 157 -1.32 -9.48 -24.59
C MET A 157 -0.92 -10.93 -24.24
N ALA A 158 -0.96 -11.83 -25.20
CA ALA A 158 -0.54 -13.22 -24.98
C ALA A 158 0.98 -13.40 -24.79
N LYS A 159 1.78 -12.42 -25.23
CA LYS A 159 3.24 -12.42 -25.07
C LYS A 159 3.70 -11.69 -23.80
N ALA A 160 2.90 -10.74 -23.31
CA ALA A 160 3.15 -10.01 -22.08
C ALA A 160 2.98 -10.91 -20.84
#